data_ac934b2753f93f47f5c2d59617a49f3f
#
_entry.id   ac934b2753f93f47f5c2d59617a49f3f
#
_cell.length_a   1.000
_cell.length_b   1.000
_cell.length_c   1.000
_cell.angle_alpha   90.00
_cell.angle_beta   90.00
_cell.angle_gamma   90.00
#
_symmetry.space_group_name_H-M   'P 1'
#
loop_
_entity.id
_entity.type
_entity.pdbx_description
1 polymer ?
#
loop_
_entity_poly.entity_id
_entity_poly.type
_entity_poly.pdbx_seq_one_letter_code
_entity_poly.pdbx_strand_id
1 'polypeptide(L)'
;MIDYKSAGLTEEDLKMMYKWMDLGRKVDERLWLLNRAGKIPFVVSGQGQEATQIGMAYAMEEGDISSPYYRDLAFVTYMGITPLDTMLSAFGKRDDICLLY
;
A
#
# COMPACT_ATOMS: atom_id res chain seq x y z
N MET A 1 -4.19 -0.91 -26.78
CA MET A 1 -4.63 -0.71 -25.39
C MET A 1 -5.44 -1.91 -24.93
N ILE A 2 -5.08 -2.50 -23.82
CA ILE A 2 -5.83 -3.64 -23.28
C ILE A 2 -7.08 -3.10 -22.59
N ASP A 3 -8.24 -3.54 -23.07
CA ASP A 3 -9.52 -3.21 -22.45
C ASP A 3 -9.68 -4.01 -21.15
N TYR A 4 -10.14 -3.36 -20.08
CA TYR A 4 -10.35 -4.02 -18.79
C TYR A 4 -11.33 -5.20 -18.87
N LYS A 5 -12.30 -5.13 -19.77
CA LYS A 5 -13.27 -6.21 -19.99
C LYS A 5 -12.59 -7.48 -20.52
N SER A 6 -11.61 -7.33 -21.38
CA SER A 6 -10.85 -8.47 -21.91
C SER A 6 -9.97 -9.12 -20.85
N ALA A 7 -9.62 -8.40 -19.79
CA ALA A 7 -8.93 -8.92 -18.61
C ALA A 7 -9.86 -9.59 -17.59
N GLY A 8 -11.17 -9.63 -17.85
CA GLY A 8 -12.16 -10.21 -16.94
C GLY A 8 -12.55 -9.31 -15.77
N LEU A 9 -12.24 -8.04 -15.83
CA LEU A 9 -12.57 -7.09 -14.77
C LEU A 9 -13.94 -6.44 -15.02
N THR A 10 -14.63 -6.13 -13.94
CA THR A 10 -15.88 -5.36 -13.95
C THR A 10 -15.63 -3.91 -13.56
N GLU A 11 -16.64 -3.04 -13.75
CA GLU A 11 -16.55 -1.66 -13.28
C GLU A 11 -16.39 -1.59 -11.75
N GLU A 12 -17.04 -2.49 -11.03
CA GLU A 12 -16.92 -2.58 -9.57
C GLU A 12 -15.50 -2.94 -9.15
N ASP A 13 -14.85 -3.86 -9.87
CA ASP A 13 -13.46 -4.21 -9.65
C ASP A 13 -12.55 -3.00 -9.82
N LEU A 14 -12.75 -2.22 -10.90
CA LEU A 14 -11.96 -1.01 -11.16
C LEU A 14 -12.15 0.04 -10.08
N LYS A 15 -13.37 0.25 -9.61
CA LYS A 15 -13.65 1.21 -8.52
C LYS A 15 -12.97 0.78 -7.23
N MET A 16 -13.02 -0.51 -6.90
CA MET A 16 -12.37 -1.05 -5.72
C MET A 16 -10.85 -0.89 -5.81
N MET A 17 -10.25 -1.24 -6.95
CA MET A 17 -8.83 -1.08 -7.18
C MET A 17 -8.41 0.39 -7.05
N TYR A 18 -9.16 1.31 -7.64
CA TYR A 18 -8.89 2.74 -7.53
C TYR A 18 -8.96 3.23 -6.08
N LYS A 19 -9.94 2.77 -5.33
CA LYS A 19 -10.09 3.11 -3.90
C LYS A 19 -8.84 2.72 -3.11
N TRP A 20 -8.29 1.53 -3.35
CA TRP A 20 -7.08 1.08 -2.67
C TRP A 20 -5.84 1.84 -3.13
N MET A 21 -5.76 2.18 -4.41
CA MET A 21 -4.71 3.05 -4.92
C MET A 21 -4.74 4.42 -4.26
N ASP A 22 -5.92 5.01 -4.14
CA ASP A 22 -6.12 6.31 -3.49
C ASP A 22 -5.76 6.26 -2.01
N LEU A 23 -6.16 5.21 -1.30
CA LEU A 23 -5.79 5.01 0.10
C LEU A 23 -4.26 4.92 0.26
N GLY A 24 -3.60 4.13 -0.57
CA GLY A 24 -2.14 4.01 -0.55
C GLY A 24 -1.46 5.35 -0.79
N ARG A 25 -1.95 6.13 -1.76
CA ARG A 25 -1.45 7.47 -2.05
C ARG A 25 -1.62 8.41 -0.85
N LYS A 26 -2.78 8.40 -0.21
CA LYS A 26 -3.06 9.27 0.93
C LYS A 26 -2.22 8.94 2.16
N VAL A 27 -1.99 7.67 2.42
CA VAL A 27 -1.08 7.24 3.50
C VAL A 27 0.35 7.73 3.20
N ASP A 28 0.81 7.55 1.98
CA ASP A 28 2.14 8.01 1.54
C ASP A 28 2.30 9.53 1.70
N GLU A 29 1.34 10.30 1.21
CA GLU A 29 1.34 11.76 1.35
C GLU A 29 1.37 12.19 2.83
N ARG A 30 0.64 11.49 3.69
CA ARG A 30 0.63 11.78 5.12
C ARG A 30 1.98 11.49 5.76
N LEU A 31 2.62 10.40 5.40
CA LEU A 31 3.98 10.09 5.85
C LEU A 31 4.97 11.19 5.45
N TRP A 32 4.88 11.68 4.23
CA TRP A 32 5.71 12.80 3.76
C TRP A 32 5.52 14.06 4.59
N LEU A 33 4.26 14.42 4.87
CA LEU A 33 3.96 15.59 5.69
C LEU A 33 4.53 15.45 7.10
N LEU A 34 4.39 14.26 7.69
CA LEU A 34 4.94 13.99 9.03
C LEU A 34 6.47 14.02 9.04
N ASN A 35 7.10 13.53 7.99
CA ASN A 35 8.55 13.61 7.84
C ASN A 35 9.04 15.07 7.75
N ARG A 36 8.39 15.87 6.92
CA ARG A 36 8.71 17.30 6.79
C ARG A 36 8.47 18.07 8.08
N ALA A 37 7.49 17.66 8.87
CA ALA A 37 7.22 18.26 10.18
C ALA A 37 8.18 17.78 11.27
N GLY A 38 9.14 16.92 10.96
CA GLY A 38 10.10 16.37 11.91
C GLY A 38 9.52 15.32 12.86
N LYS A 39 8.32 14.79 12.57
CA LYS A 39 7.65 13.81 13.43
C LYS A 39 8.14 12.38 13.21
N ILE A 40 8.57 12.07 12.01
CA ILE A 40 9.17 10.78 11.66
C ILE A 40 10.51 11.01 10.96
N PRO A 41 11.52 10.17 11.24
CA PRO A 41 12.89 10.42 10.75
C PRO A 41 13.08 10.10 9.28
N PHE A 42 12.25 9.22 8.72
CA PHE A 42 12.52 8.65 7.42
C PHE A 42 11.23 8.20 6.74
N VAL A 43 11.14 8.45 5.45
CA VAL A 43 10.05 7.95 4.61
C VAL A 43 10.57 7.60 3.22
N VAL A 44 10.05 6.50 2.66
CA VAL A 44 10.30 6.12 1.27
C VAL A 44 8.97 6.08 0.55
N SER A 45 8.84 6.93 -0.47
CA SER A 45 7.59 7.05 -1.21
C SER A 45 7.46 5.97 -2.28
N GLY A 46 6.25 5.45 -2.41
CA GLY A 46 5.85 4.59 -3.52
C GLY A 46 4.92 5.29 -4.51
N GLN A 47 4.83 6.62 -4.45
CA GLN A 47 3.94 7.38 -5.33
C GLN A 47 4.25 7.12 -6.81
N GLY A 48 3.19 6.92 -7.59
CA GLY A 48 3.29 6.58 -9.00
C GLY A 48 3.30 5.09 -9.29
N GLN A 49 3.43 4.23 -8.28
CA GLN A 49 3.50 2.78 -8.43
C GLN A 49 2.23 2.06 -7.95
N GLU A 50 1.22 2.80 -7.53
CA GLU A 50 0.02 2.24 -6.91
C GLU A 50 -0.73 1.28 -7.84
N ALA A 51 -0.82 1.60 -9.12
CA ALA A 51 -1.54 0.77 -10.08
C ALA A 51 -0.89 -0.61 -10.25
N THR A 52 0.44 -0.66 -10.33
CA THR A 52 1.19 -1.91 -10.40
C THR A 52 0.99 -2.73 -9.13
N GLN A 53 1.07 -2.10 -7.98
CA GLN A 53 0.96 -2.75 -6.69
C GLN A 53 -0.44 -3.33 -6.47
N ILE A 54 -1.48 -2.55 -6.71
CA ILE A 54 -2.86 -2.99 -6.53
C ILE A 54 -3.23 -4.03 -7.59
N GLY A 55 -2.79 -3.88 -8.83
CA GLY A 55 -3.02 -4.88 -9.88
C GLY A 55 -2.43 -6.24 -9.52
N MET A 56 -1.21 -6.24 -9.00
CA MET A 56 -0.55 -7.46 -8.54
C MET A 56 -1.31 -8.08 -7.36
N ALA A 57 -1.63 -7.27 -6.34
CA ALA A 57 -2.33 -7.74 -5.15
C ALA A 57 -3.70 -8.31 -5.48
N TYR A 58 -4.43 -7.67 -6.38
CA TYR A 58 -5.75 -8.11 -6.82
C TYR A 58 -5.69 -9.47 -7.54
N ALA A 59 -4.62 -9.74 -8.28
CA ALA A 59 -4.45 -10.99 -9.02
C ALA A 59 -3.97 -12.16 -8.14
N MET A 60 -3.56 -11.92 -6.90
CA MET A 60 -3.10 -12.98 -6.00
C MET A 60 -4.26 -13.82 -5.50
N GLU A 61 -4.01 -15.11 -5.36
CA GLU A 61 -4.96 -16.10 -4.87
C GLU A 61 -4.55 -16.59 -3.47
N GLU A 62 -5.48 -17.28 -2.80
CA GLU A 62 -5.19 -17.88 -1.49
C GLU A 62 -4.04 -18.89 -1.61
N GLY A 63 -3.05 -18.74 -0.75
CA GLY A 63 -1.85 -19.59 -0.77
C GLY A 63 -0.67 -18.97 -1.53
N ASP A 64 -0.89 -17.91 -2.29
CA ASP A 64 0.22 -17.21 -2.93
C ASP A 64 1.11 -16.53 -1.90
N ILE A 65 2.41 -16.52 -2.18
CA ILE A 65 3.41 -15.92 -1.31
C ILE A 65 4.00 -14.71 -2.00
N SER A 66 4.10 -13.60 -1.27
CA SER A 66 4.74 -12.39 -1.76
C SER A 66 5.88 -11.96 -0.84
N SER A 67 6.85 -11.28 -1.42
CA SER A 67 7.96 -10.66 -0.68
C SER A 67 7.96 -9.17 -1.00
N PRO A 68 7.13 -8.39 -0.30
CA PRO A 68 7.02 -6.97 -0.59
C PRO A 68 8.28 -6.20 -0.22
N TYR A 69 8.47 -5.11 -0.92
CA TYR A 69 9.59 -4.21 -0.83
C TYR A 69 9.15 -2.95 -0.05
N TYR A 70 10.10 -2.18 0.43
CA TYR A 70 9.78 -1.01 1.27
C TYR A 70 8.94 0.08 0.56
N ARG A 71 8.90 0.09 -0.77
CA ARG A 71 8.05 1.01 -1.55
C ARG A 71 6.65 0.47 -1.82
N ASP A 72 6.36 -0.76 -1.43
CA ASP A 72 5.11 -1.44 -1.78
C ASP A 72 3.98 -1.13 -0.78
N LEU A 73 3.85 0.13 -0.40
CA LEU A 73 2.90 0.58 0.60
C LEU A 73 1.44 0.26 0.23
N ALA A 74 1.06 0.53 -1.01
CA ALA A 74 -0.31 0.24 -1.46
C ALA A 74 -0.57 -1.27 -1.47
N PHE A 75 0.42 -2.07 -1.91
CA PHE A 75 0.34 -3.53 -1.91
C PHE A 75 0.10 -4.08 -0.50
N VAL A 76 0.94 -3.73 0.46
CA VAL A 76 0.83 -4.25 1.82
C VAL A 76 -0.44 -3.75 2.51
N THR A 77 -0.89 -2.53 2.20
CA THR A 77 -2.14 -1.99 2.73
C THR A 77 -3.34 -2.81 2.23
N TYR A 78 -3.36 -3.14 0.95
CA TYR A 78 -4.37 -4.02 0.38
C TYR A 78 -4.36 -5.41 1.02
N MET A 79 -3.18 -5.95 1.31
CA MET A 79 -2.99 -7.28 1.88
C MET A 79 -3.28 -7.35 3.39
N GLY A 80 -3.58 -6.24 4.05
CA GLY A 80 -4.05 -6.23 5.43
C GLY A 80 -3.22 -5.43 6.43
N ILE A 81 -2.11 -4.83 6.01
CA ILE A 81 -1.35 -3.91 6.86
C ILE A 81 -2.12 -2.58 6.90
N THR A 82 -2.72 -2.28 8.05
CA THR A 82 -3.56 -1.08 8.17
C THR A 82 -2.73 0.20 8.13
N PRO A 83 -3.34 1.35 7.78
CA PRO A 83 -2.67 2.64 7.93
C PRO A 83 -2.13 2.89 9.34
N LEU A 84 -2.83 2.41 10.37
CA LEU A 84 -2.35 2.49 11.76
C LEU A 84 -1.04 1.72 11.93
N ASP A 85 -0.98 0.47 11.44
CA ASP A 85 0.24 -0.35 11.52
C ASP A 85 1.42 0.36 10.85
N THR A 86 1.18 0.94 9.69
CA THR A 86 2.20 1.73 8.96
C THR A 86 2.68 2.93 9.78
N MET A 87 1.76 3.63 10.43
CA MET A 87 2.11 4.77 11.28
C MET A 87 2.88 4.34 12.53
N LEU A 88 2.48 3.24 13.16
CA LEU A 88 3.20 2.69 14.32
C LEU A 88 4.65 2.38 13.96
N SER A 89 4.87 1.77 12.81
CA SER A 89 6.21 1.48 12.29
C SER A 89 7.00 2.77 12.02
N ALA A 90 6.40 3.74 11.33
CA ALA A 90 7.05 5.00 10.99
C ALA A 90 7.47 5.80 12.22
N PHE A 91 6.66 5.77 13.28
CA PHE A 91 6.97 6.42 14.56
C PHE A 91 7.83 5.56 15.51
N GLY A 92 8.18 4.35 15.12
CA GLY A 92 8.97 3.44 15.96
C GLY A 92 8.29 3.09 17.29
N LYS A 93 6.99 2.85 17.26
CA LYS A 93 6.22 2.55 18.46
C LYS A 93 6.31 1.08 18.84
N ARG A 94 6.03 0.79 20.11
CA ARG A 94 6.14 -0.56 20.69
C ARG A 94 5.31 -1.60 19.95
N ASP A 95 4.14 -1.19 19.45
CA ASP A 95 3.21 -2.10 18.78
C ASP A 95 3.48 -2.20 17.26
N ASP A 96 4.66 -1.78 16.81
CA ASP A 96 5.09 -1.97 15.43
C ASP A 96 5.16 -3.46 15.10
N ILE A 97 4.43 -3.86 14.07
CA ILE A 97 4.39 -5.26 13.61
C ILE A 97 5.72 -5.76 13.06
N CYS A 98 6.64 -4.86 12.73
CA CYS A 98 7.98 -5.20 12.25
C CYS A 98 8.98 -5.44 13.39
N LEU A 99 8.62 -5.15 14.62
CA LEU A 99 9.46 -5.40 15.79
C LEU A 99 9.27 -6.85 16.26
N LEU A 100 10.09 -7.74 15.72
CA LEU A 100 10.01 -9.20 15.97
C LEU A 100 10.94 -9.68 17.11
N TYR A 101 11.12 -8.88 18.14
CA TYR A 101 11.98 -9.26 19.29
C TYR A 101 11.43 -8.82 20.61
#